data_d4778eff348e1a6234961d615f41f906
#
_entry.id   d4778eff348e1a6234961d615f41f906
#
_cell.length_a   1.000
_cell.length_b   1.000
_cell.length_c   1.000
_cell.angle_alpha   90.00
_cell.angle_beta   90.00
_cell.angle_gamma   90.00
#
_symmetry.space_group_name_H-M   'P 1'
#
loop_
_entity.id
_entity.type
_entity.pdbx_description
1 polymer ?
#
loop_
_entity_poly.entity_id
_entity_poly.type
_entity_poly.pdbx_seq_one_letter_code
_entity_poly.pdbx_strand_id
1 'polypeptide(L)'
;MQIKRNMALIVGALLILAVAAWALTRPVKARLAAPTAIPVRVVSVTQQDVPRFVSGIGSVLSLHNVVIRPQIDGILTRLLVKEGQSVKAGDLLATLDDRSIRASLDQAKAQLGESQAQLQVALVNLKRYKALSIDDGVSKQTYDQQQALVNQLRATVQGNQAAIDAAQVQLSYTQIRSPVSGRVGIRSVDEGNFLRMSDTQGLFSVTQLDPIAVEFSLPQQMLPTLQGLIAAPTPASVDAYLGANTDGDTGHLLGEGHLSLIDNQISSTTGTLRAKAEFNNPAQKLWPGQLVTIKIQTALDKHVLVVPPTVVQRGLDSHFVYRVNGDKAEVVPVQVAYQDSEINIIKGVQAGDVLVSDGQSRLKAGAQVEVLKEPPQVIQTADATVQP
;
A
#
# COMPACT_ATOMS: atom_id res chain seq x y z
N MET A 1 -29.69 -40.62 -107.98
CA MET A 1 -28.75 -41.11 -106.95
C MET A 1 -28.36 -40.01 -105.86
N GLN A 2 -28.66 -38.77 -106.11
CA GLN A 2 -28.29 -37.65 -105.19
C GLN A 2 -29.26 -37.44 -104.00
N ILE A 3 -30.55 -37.76 -104.08
CA ILE A 3 -31.58 -37.52 -103.05
C ILE A 3 -31.32 -38.40 -101.78
N LYS A 4 -30.85 -39.63 -101.91
CA LYS A 4 -30.53 -40.52 -100.78
C LYS A 4 -29.30 -40.05 -99.98
N ARG A 5 -28.34 -39.35 -100.63
CA ARG A 5 -27.12 -38.87 -99.99
C ARG A 5 -27.36 -37.62 -99.13
N ASN A 6 -28.28 -36.75 -99.59
CA ASN A 6 -28.63 -35.55 -98.85
C ASN A 6 -29.50 -35.87 -97.63
N MET A 7 -30.36 -36.89 -97.73
CA MET A 7 -31.21 -37.31 -96.58
C MET A 7 -30.36 -37.98 -95.46
N ALA A 8 -29.28 -38.70 -95.83
CA ALA A 8 -28.34 -39.25 -94.84
C ALA A 8 -27.57 -38.17 -94.11
N LEU A 9 -27.20 -37.06 -94.79
CA LEU A 9 -26.54 -35.92 -94.18
C LEU A 9 -27.44 -35.10 -93.21
N ILE A 10 -28.73 -34.97 -93.57
CA ILE A 10 -29.73 -34.29 -92.73
C ILE A 10 -30.03 -35.11 -91.42
N VAL A 11 -30.14 -36.43 -91.57
CA VAL A 11 -30.34 -37.33 -90.43
C VAL A 11 -29.09 -37.35 -89.55
N GLY A 12 -27.87 -37.31 -90.10
CA GLY A 12 -26.63 -37.19 -89.31
C GLY A 12 -26.51 -35.91 -88.55
N ALA A 13 -26.90 -34.75 -89.18
CA ALA A 13 -26.89 -33.46 -88.58
C ALA A 13 -27.93 -33.35 -87.40
N LEU A 14 -29.11 -33.92 -87.54
CA LEU A 14 -30.13 -34.00 -86.54
C LEU A 14 -29.72 -34.89 -85.35
N LEU A 15 -29.00 -35.97 -85.57
CA LEU A 15 -28.48 -36.84 -84.53
C LEU A 15 -27.38 -36.13 -83.73
N ILE A 16 -26.50 -35.38 -84.41
CA ILE A 16 -25.46 -34.61 -83.72
C ILE A 16 -26.07 -33.47 -82.87
N LEU A 17 -27.11 -32.80 -83.42
CA LEU A 17 -27.84 -31.77 -82.65
C LEU A 17 -28.59 -32.37 -81.47
N ALA A 18 -29.18 -33.53 -81.56
CA ALA A 18 -29.83 -34.24 -80.47
C ALA A 18 -28.85 -34.68 -79.40
N VAL A 19 -27.65 -35.16 -79.78
CA VAL A 19 -26.61 -35.55 -78.82
C VAL A 19 -26.02 -34.28 -78.13
N ALA A 20 -25.85 -33.18 -78.87
CA ALA A 20 -25.40 -31.93 -78.33
C ALA A 20 -26.43 -31.35 -77.35
N ALA A 21 -27.73 -31.36 -77.70
CA ALA A 21 -28.80 -30.96 -76.83
C ALA A 21 -28.91 -31.80 -75.52
N TRP A 22 -28.71 -33.13 -75.66
CA TRP A 22 -28.67 -34.06 -74.52
C TRP A 22 -27.45 -33.84 -73.64
N ALA A 23 -26.30 -33.47 -74.15
CA ALA A 23 -25.09 -33.15 -73.41
C ALA A 23 -25.23 -31.84 -72.67
N LEU A 24 -25.93 -30.83 -73.28
CA LEU A 24 -26.20 -29.53 -72.67
C LEU A 24 -27.30 -29.58 -71.62
N THR A 25 -28.22 -30.56 -71.67
CA THR A 25 -29.31 -30.73 -70.68
C THR A 25 -28.94 -31.66 -69.53
N ARG A 26 -27.73 -32.21 -69.50
CA ARG A 26 -27.28 -32.92 -68.26
C ARG A 26 -27.20 -31.98 -67.08
N PRO A 27 -27.98 -32.21 -65.99
CA PRO A 27 -27.83 -31.41 -64.79
C PRO A 27 -26.40 -31.66 -64.28
N VAL A 28 -25.58 -30.64 -64.33
CA VAL A 28 -24.30 -30.62 -63.54
C VAL A 28 -24.72 -30.82 -62.10
N LYS A 29 -24.54 -32.04 -61.57
CA LYS A 29 -24.63 -32.26 -60.13
C LYS A 29 -23.65 -31.28 -59.49
N ALA A 30 -24.16 -30.14 -59.01
CA ALA A 30 -23.38 -29.26 -58.16
C ALA A 30 -22.85 -30.10 -56.99
N ARG A 31 -21.55 -30.41 -57.04
CA ARG A 31 -20.84 -30.97 -55.89
C ARG A 31 -20.98 -29.94 -54.80
N LEU A 32 -21.92 -30.15 -53.86
CA LEU A 32 -21.95 -29.38 -52.64
C LEU A 32 -20.53 -29.45 -52.10
N ALA A 33 -19.80 -28.35 -52.20
CA ALA A 33 -18.49 -28.23 -51.58
C ALA A 33 -18.67 -28.67 -50.14
N ALA A 34 -17.93 -29.71 -49.73
CA ALA A 34 -17.93 -30.11 -48.32
C ALA A 34 -17.66 -28.85 -47.48
N PRO A 35 -18.39 -28.60 -46.41
CA PRO A 35 -18.18 -27.44 -45.59
C PRO A 35 -16.71 -27.39 -45.19
N THR A 36 -16.00 -26.38 -45.66
CA THR A 36 -14.58 -26.21 -45.34
C THR A 36 -14.49 -25.98 -43.83
N ALA A 37 -13.85 -26.90 -43.13
CA ALA A 37 -13.64 -26.75 -41.69
C ALA A 37 -12.85 -25.46 -41.42
N ILE A 38 -13.32 -24.68 -40.47
CA ILE A 38 -12.71 -23.40 -40.11
C ILE A 38 -11.58 -23.68 -39.11
N PRO A 39 -10.33 -23.30 -39.42
CA PRO A 39 -9.23 -23.47 -38.48
C PRO A 39 -9.42 -22.58 -37.26
N VAL A 40 -9.35 -23.17 -36.06
CA VAL A 40 -9.53 -22.48 -34.77
C VAL A 40 -8.44 -22.89 -33.79
N ARG A 41 -8.07 -21.94 -32.91
CA ARG A 41 -7.28 -22.26 -31.74
C ARG A 41 -8.24 -22.48 -30.57
N VAL A 42 -7.86 -23.36 -29.67
CA VAL A 42 -8.70 -23.73 -28.53
C VAL A 42 -7.92 -23.65 -27.22
N VAL A 43 -8.66 -23.44 -26.14
CA VAL A 43 -8.16 -23.48 -24.76
C VAL A 43 -9.12 -24.30 -23.92
N SER A 44 -8.61 -25.04 -22.94
CA SER A 44 -9.43 -25.79 -22.00
C SER A 44 -9.82 -24.90 -20.82
N VAL A 45 -11.08 -24.99 -20.39
CA VAL A 45 -11.56 -24.33 -19.16
C VAL A 45 -10.83 -24.93 -17.95
N THR A 46 -10.12 -24.10 -17.23
CA THR A 46 -9.45 -24.51 -15.99
C THR A 46 -10.21 -24.04 -14.77
N GLN A 47 -10.12 -24.82 -13.70
CA GLN A 47 -10.67 -24.45 -12.39
C GLN A 47 -9.51 -24.03 -11.49
N GLN A 48 -9.57 -22.79 -10.96
CA GLN A 48 -8.52 -22.27 -10.08
C GLN A 48 -9.09 -21.25 -9.09
N ASP A 49 -8.31 -20.95 -8.07
CA ASP A 49 -8.60 -19.88 -7.10
C ASP A 49 -8.12 -18.55 -7.69
N VAL A 50 -9.01 -17.56 -7.75
CA VAL A 50 -8.74 -16.25 -8.34
C VAL A 50 -8.87 -15.16 -7.29
N PRO A 51 -7.78 -14.46 -6.96
CA PRO A 51 -7.85 -13.30 -6.10
C PRO A 51 -8.51 -12.13 -6.84
N ARG A 52 -9.42 -11.43 -6.15
CA ARG A 52 -9.99 -10.17 -6.65
C ARG A 52 -9.23 -9.01 -6.08
N PHE A 53 -8.83 -8.09 -6.94
CA PHE A 53 -8.14 -6.88 -6.55
C PHE A 53 -8.99 -5.64 -6.83
N VAL A 54 -8.79 -4.63 -5.99
CA VAL A 54 -9.24 -3.26 -6.25
C VAL A 54 -8.00 -2.38 -6.27
N SER A 55 -7.89 -1.56 -7.31
CA SER A 55 -6.77 -0.64 -7.47
C SER A 55 -7.17 0.77 -7.08
N GLY A 56 -6.22 1.54 -6.55
CA GLY A 56 -6.37 2.95 -6.22
C GLY A 56 -5.04 3.68 -6.32
N ILE A 57 -5.08 4.99 -6.51
CA ILE A 57 -3.88 5.83 -6.45
C ILE A 57 -3.69 6.26 -5.01
N GLY A 58 -2.47 6.13 -4.50
CA GLY A 58 -2.07 6.53 -3.17
C GLY A 58 -0.85 7.44 -3.16
N SER A 59 -0.67 8.10 -2.04
CA SER A 59 0.52 8.89 -1.72
C SER A 59 1.23 8.27 -0.52
N VAL A 60 2.52 8.11 -0.64
CA VAL A 60 3.36 7.59 0.44
C VAL A 60 3.52 8.67 1.52
N LEU A 61 3.29 8.31 2.77
CA LEU A 61 3.40 9.18 3.93
C LEU A 61 4.29 8.53 4.99
N SER A 62 5.12 9.32 5.62
CA SER A 62 5.82 8.87 6.83
C SER A 62 4.83 8.75 7.99
N LEU A 63 4.99 7.73 8.84
CA LEU A 63 4.21 7.62 10.09
C LEU A 63 4.54 8.76 11.05
N HIS A 64 5.83 9.13 11.13
CA HIS A 64 6.29 10.25 11.94
C HIS A 64 7.22 11.14 11.12
N ASN A 65 6.85 12.42 11.04
CA ASN A 65 7.67 13.48 10.47
C ASN A 65 7.72 14.63 11.47
N VAL A 66 8.87 14.83 12.09
CA VAL A 66 9.05 15.82 13.15
C VAL A 66 10.06 16.88 12.71
N VAL A 67 9.63 18.13 12.73
CA VAL A 67 10.52 19.28 12.55
C VAL A 67 11.22 19.57 13.87
N ILE A 68 12.52 19.43 13.90
CA ILE A 68 13.34 19.67 15.09
C ILE A 68 13.48 21.17 15.32
N ARG A 69 13.05 21.62 16.50
CA ARG A 69 13.08 23.04 16.92
C ARG A 69 13.76 23.18 18.27
N PRO A 70 14.41 24.32 18.56
CA PRO A 70 14.95 24.60 19.87
C PRO A 70 13.79 24.83 20.86
N GLN A 71 13.97 24.40 22.10
CA GLN A 71 13.01 24.62 23.20
C GLN A 71 13.39 25.86 24.06
N ILE A 72 14.57 26.43 23.81
CA ILE A 72 15.09 27.66 24.40
C ILE A 72 15.84 28.44 23.34
N ASP A 73 15.96 29.73 23.54
CA ASP A 73 16.77 30.60 22.71
C ASP A 73 18.26 30.40 23.01
N GLY A 74 19.09 30.42 21.96
CA GLY A 74 20.52 30.27 22.11
C GLY A 74 21.30 30.17 20.82
N ILE A 75 22.61 30.24 20.90
CA ILE A 75 23.52 30.07 19.76
C ILE A 75 23.72 28.57 19.52
N LEU A 76 23.56 28.11 18.28
CA LEU A 76 23.88 26.75 17.86
C LEU A 76 25.41 26.56 17.89
N THR A 77 25.88 25.77 18.85
CA THR A 77 27.32 25.56 19.04
C THR A 77 27.87 24.45 18.15
N ARG A 78 27.14 23.34 18.04
CA ARG A 78 27.53 22.19 17.21
C ARG A 78 26.32 21.51 16.59
N LEU A 79 26.53 21.03 15.38
CA LEU A 79 25.61 20.12 14.70
C LEU A 79 26.29 18.74 14.60
N LEU A 80 25.75 17.74 15.29
CA LEU A 80 26.40 16.43 15.47
C LEU A 80 25.98 15.39 14.44
N VAL A 81 25.01 15.74 13.58
CA VAL A 81 24.48 14.87 12.55
C VAL A 81 24.64 15.48 11.17
N LYS A 82 24.76 14.61 10.15
CA LYS A 82 24.81 15.02 8.75
C LYS A 82 23.44 14.90 8.10
N GLU A 83 23.21 15.71 7.07
CA GLU A 83 22.04 15.59 6.22
C GLU A 83 21.97 14.19 5.62
N GLY A 84 20.75 13.61 5.60
CA GLY A 84 20.53 12.26 5.13
C GLY A 84 20.99 11.14 6.07
N GLN A 85 21.57 11.44 7.22
CA GLN A 85 21.97 10.45 8.21
C GLN A 85 20.76 9.80 8.90
N SER A 86 20.81 8.50 9.14
CA SER A 86 19.83 7.81 9.99
C SER A 86 20.16 8.02 11.45
N VAL A 87 19.15 8.34 12.26
CA VAL A 87 19.24 8.58 13.70
C VAL A 87 18.18 7.79 14.44
N LYS A 88 18.44 7.48 15.70
CA LYS A 88 17.48 6.82 16.61
C LYS A 88 16.83 7.84 17.55
N ALA A 89 15.67 7.50 18.07
CA ALA A 89 15.05 8.27 19.15
C ALA A 89 16.02 8.39 20.32
N GLY A 90 16.19 9.63 20.85
CA GLY A 90 17.15 9.97 21.92
C GLY A 90 18.53 10.39 21.45
N ASP A 91 18.90 10.16 20.19
CA ASP A 91 20.22 10.58 19.67
C ASP A 91 20.39 12.10 19.77
N LEU A 92 21.60 12.54 20.15
CA LEU A 92 21.95 13.95 20.24
C LEU A 92 22.22 14.49 18.83
N LEU A 93 21.41 15.47 18.43
CA LEU A 93 21.44 16.05 17.09
C LEU A 93 22.24 17.34 17.03
N ALA A 94 22.05 18.21 18.03
CA ALA A 94 22.67 19.50 18.08
C ALA A 94 22.83 19.98 19.53
N THR A 95 23.73 20.95 19.76
CA THR A 95 23.92 21.58 21.07
C THR A 95 23.87 23.09 20.96
N LEU A 96 23.22 23.74 21.92
CA LEU A 96 23.23 25.18 22.10
C LEU A 96 24.34 25.58 23.11
N ASP A 97 24.69 26.87 23.13
CA ASP A 97 25.58 27.42 24.14
C ASP A 97 24.91 27.32 25.53
N ASP A 98 25.51 26.50 26.38
CA ASP A 98 24.94 26.19 27.71
C ASP A 98 25.67 26.90 28.88
N ARG A 99 26.67 27.75 28.57
CA ARG A 99 27.52 28.39 29.61
C ARG A 99 26.74 29.17 30.64
N SER A 100 25.77 29.99 30.23
CA SER A 100 24.95 30.78 31.13
C SER A 100 24.04 29.91 32.00
N ILE A 101 23.47 28.84 31.41
CA ILE A 101 22.57 27.91 32.10
C ILE A 101 23.36 27.07 33.11
N ARG A 102 24.57 26.61 32.77
CA ARG A 102 25.46 25.93 33.72
C ARG A 102 25.83 26.81 34.90
N ALA A 103 26.14 28.09 34.67
CA ALA A 103 26.40 29.03 35.74
C ALA A 103 25.20 29.21 36.67
N SER A 104 23.99 29.29 36.11
CA SER A 104 22.74 29.37 36.92
C SER A 104 22.49 28.09 37.73
N LEU A 105 22.76 26.91 37.14
CA LEU A 105 22.67 25.63 37.83
C LEU A 105 23.68 25.56 39.00
N ASP A 106 24.90 25.98 38.78
CA ASP A 106 25.94 25.96 39.84
C ASP A 106 25.63 26.98 40.95
N GLN A 107 25.05 28.14 40.64
CA GLN A 107 24.51 29.07 41.61
C GLN A 107 23.40 28.45 42.45
N ALA A 108 22.42 27.74 41.82
CA ALA A 108 21.33 27.07 42.53
C ALA A 108 21.86 25.96 43.46
N LYS A 109 22.89 25.21 43.03
CA LYS A 109 23.56 24.20 43.86
C LYS A 109 24.25 24.82 45.10
N ALA A 110 24.93 25.96 44.90
CA ALA A 110 25.57 26.66 46.00
C ALA A 110 24.53 27.13 47.05
N GLN A 111 23.39 27.66 46.58
CA GLN A 111 22.29 28.10 47.46
C GLN A 111 21.66 26.94 48.25
N LEU A 112 21.53 25.75 47.59
CA LEU A 112 21.09 24.53 48.29
C LEU A 112 22.10 24.13 49.37
N GLY A 113 23.40 24.16 49.09
CA GLY A 113 24.46 23.86 50.06
C GLY A 113 24.42 24.76 51.26
N GLU A 114 24.22 26.09 51.09
CA GLU A 114 24.04 27.05 52.15
C GLU A 114 22.83 26.72 53.06
N SER A 115 21.66 26.49 52.43
CA SER A 115 20.43 26.17 53.19
C SER A 115 20.50 24.83 53.90
N GLN A 116 21.19 23.83 53.34
CA GLN A 116 21.46 22.55 53.99
C GLN A 116 22.36 22.72 55.24
N ALA A 117 23.40 23.56 55.16
CA ALA A 117 24.26 23.87 56.28
C ALA A 117 23.49 24.58 57.43
N GLN A 118 22.65 25.55 57.06
CA GLN A 118 21.77 26.23 58.05
C GLN A 118 20.79 25.26 58.72
N LEU A 119 20.15 24.36 57.95
CA LEU A 119 19.26 23.32 58.48
C LEU A 119 20.01 22.39 59.44
N GLN A 120 21.23 21.98 59.06
CA GLN A 120 22.04 21.11 59.91
C GLN A 120 22.34 21.75 61.28
N VAL A 121 22.71 23.03 61.30
CA VAL A 121 22.91 23.76 62.58
C VAL A 121 21.62 23.81 63.37
N ALA A 122 20.47 24.12 62.74
CA ALA A 122 19.18 24.17 63.38
C ALA A 122 18.75 22.82 63.99
N LEU A 123 19.03 21.71 63.27
CA LEU A 123 18.77 20.34 63.74
C LEU A 123 19.63 19.97 64.98
N VAL A 124 20.91 20.35 64.97
CA VAL A 124 21.81 20.13 66.12
C VAL A 124 21.28 20.88 67.34
N ASN A 125 20.87 22.15 67.16
CA ASN A 125 20.29 22.94 68.21
C ASN A 125 18.95 22.37 68.72
N LEU A 126 18.08 21.92 67.83
CA LEU A 126 16.82 21.29 68.23
C LEU A 126 17.06 20.03 69.06
N LYS A 127 18.04 19.17 68.63
CA LYS A 127 18.43 17.99 69.42
C LYS A 127 18.92 18.34 70.82
N ARG A 128 19.73 19.43 70.94
CA ARG A 128 20.22 19.91 72.19
C ARG A 128 19.06 20.45 73.12
N TYR A 129 18.17 21.25 72.56
CA TYR A 129 17.02 21.77 73.27
C TYR A 129 16.04 20.69 73.72
N LYS A 130 15.85 19.66 72.89
CA LYS A 130 15.06 18.48 73.24
C LYS A 130 15.64 17.75 74.49
N ALA A 131 16.96 17.56 74.53
CA ALA A 131 17.60 16.95 75.70
C ALA A 131 17.46 17.79 76.95
N LEU A 132 17.68 19.12 76.86
CA LEU A 132 17.56 20.05 77.99
C LEU A 132 16.12 20.24 78.46
N SER A 133 15.12 20.07 77.61
CA SER A 133 13.71 20.23 78.04
C SER A 133 13.19 19.08 78.90
N ILE A 134 13.91 17.97 78.98
CA ILE A 134 13.60 16.83 79.82
C ILE A 134 13.91 17.18 81.29
N ASP A 135 14.96 18.00 81.52
CA ASP A 135 15.45 18.42 82.87
C ASP A 135 15.06 19.87 83.23
N ASP A 136 13.98 20.39 82.62
CA ASP A 136 13.51 21.81 82.80
C ASP A 136 14.58 22.86 82.44
N GLY A 137 15.65 22.51 81.77
CA GLY A 137 16.77 23.41 81.42
C GLY A 137 16.48 24.41 80.31
N VAL A 138 15.34 24.28 79.59
CA VAL A 138 14.86 25.24 78.57
C VAL A 138 13.34 25.35 78.59
N SER A 139 12.82 26.57 78.29
CA SER A 139 11.39 26.75 78.19
C SER A 139 10.76 26.03 77.03
N LYS A 140 9.52 25.57 77.16
CA LYS A 140 8.74 24.96 76.08
C LYS A 140 8.64 25.89 74.86
N GLN A 141 8.49 27.18 75.09
CA GLN A 141 8.45 28.20 74.04
C GLN A 141 9.73 28.17 73.17
N THR A 142 10.92 28.09 73.79
CA THR A 142 12.21 28.04 73.09
C THR A 142 12.34 26.77 72.24
N TYR A 143 11.88 25.61 72.73
CA TYR A 143 11.85 24.40 72.00
C TYR A 143 10.91 24.45 70.74
N ASP A 144 9.68 25.00 71.00
CA ASP A 144 8.68 25.13 69.90
C ASP A 144 9.16 26.09 68.81
N GLN A 145 9.81 27.22 69.20
CA GLN A 145 10.43 28.13 68.21
C GLN A 145 11.53 27.48 67.42
N GLN A 146 12.40 26.70 68.05
CA GLN A 146 13.44 25.98 67.30
C GLN A 146 12.88 24.89 66.36
N GLN A 147 11.79 24.21 66.78
CA GLN A 147 11.09 23.24 65.91
C GLN A 147 10.48 23.95 64.68
N ALA A 148 9.87 25.14 64.92
CA ALA A 148 9.33 25.92 63.78
C ALA A 148 10.43 26.39 62.83
N LEU A 149 11.60 26.84 63.36
CA LEU A 149 12.76 27.19 62.55
C LEU A 149 13.27 26.01 61.72
N VAL A 150 13.37 24.81 62.30
CA VAL A 150 13.75 23.59 61.51
C VAL A 150 12.76 23.31 60.40
N ASN A 151 11.44 23.45 60.67
CA ASN A 151 10.42 23.26 59.66
C ASN A 151 10.53 24.31 58.53
N GLN A 152 10.79 25.57 58.87
CA GLN A 152 11.04 26.65 57.91
C GLN A 152 12.25 26.34 57.03
N LEU A 153 13.40 25.97 57.64
CA LEU A 153 14.62 25.67 56.90
C LEU A 153 14.50 24.42 56.03
N ARG A 154 13.71 23.40 56.43
CA ARG A 154 13.36 22.27 55.59
C ARG A 154 12.61 22.71 54.33
N ALA A 155 11.62 23.59 54.47
CA ALA A 155 10.90 24.13 53.34
C ALA A 155 11.82 24.93 52.40
N THR A 156 12.79 25.71 52.98
CA THR A 156 13.80 26.42 52.17
C THR A 156 14.70 25.48 51.39
N VAL A 157 15.18 24.39 52.01
CA VAL A 157 15.97 23.35 51.33
C VAL A 157 15.17 22.72 50.17
N GLN A 158 13.89 22.40 50.41
CA GLN A 158 13.00 21.86 49.36
C GLN A 158 12.80 22.84 48.22
N GLY A 159 12.62 24.16 48.52
CA GLY A 159 12.53 25.19 47.48
C GLY A 159 13.79 25.33 46.66
N ASN A 160 14.98 25.29 47.29
CA ASN A 160 16.26 25.36 46.59
C ASN A 160 16.54 24.09 45.74
N GLN A 161 16.06 22.91 46.20
CA GLN A 161 16.11 21.69 45.38
C GLN A 161 15.26 21.85 44.12
N ALA A 162 14.05 22.38 44.24
CA ALA A 162 13.19 22.65 43.10
C ALA A 162 13.82 23.64 42.08
N ALA A 163 14.59 24.64 42.60
CA ALA A 163 15.35 25.54 41.72
C ALA A 163 16.45 24.84 40.93
N ILE A 164 17.14 23.85 41.53
CA ILE A 164 18.12 23.02 40.86
C ILE A 164 17.43 22.19 39.76
N ASP A 165 16.30 21.55 40.08
CA ASP A 165 15.57 20.72 39.13
C ASP A 165 15.11 21.56 37.93
N ALA A 166 14.63 22.78 38.14
CA ALA A 166 14.27 23.73 37.09
C ALA A 166 15.48 24.11 36.18
N ALA A 167 16.63 24.40 36.81
CA ALA A 167 17.86 24.71 36.06
C ALA A 167 18.38 23.49 35.26
N GLN A 168 18.23 22.27 35.78
CA GLN A 168 18.58 21.03 35.07
C GLN A 168 17.68 20.82 33.86
N VAL A 169 16.39 21.11 33.95
CA VAL A 169 15.47 21.06 32.82
C VAL A 169 15.92 22.05 31.73
N GLN A 170 16.25 23.30 32.10
CA GLN A 170 16.77 24.30 31.16
C GLN A 170 18.06 23.82 30.49
N LEU A 171 18.97 23.21 31.26
CA LEU A 171 20.20 22.63 30.72
C LEU A 171 19.90 21.47 29.75
N SER A 172 18.89 20.65 30.00
CA SER A 172 18.51 19.57 29.09
C SER A 172 18.05 20.07 27.72
N TYR A 173 17.40 21.23 27.68
CA TYR A 173 16.94 21.88 26.46
C TYR A 173 18.07 22.39 25.55
N THR A 174 19.30 22.58 26.11
CA THR A 174 20.48 22.90 25.29
C THR A 174 20.96 21.73 24.44
N GLN A 175 20.54 20.50 24.79
CA GLN A 175 20.84 19.28 24.07
C GLN A 175 19.63 18.90 23.21
N ILE A 176 19.66 19.24 21.94
CA ILE A 176 18.58 18.95 21.01
C ILE A 176 18.69 17.48 20.58
N ARG A 177 17.71 16.67 20.98
CA ARG A 177 17.66 15.23 20.71
C ARG A 177 16.52 14.87 19.76
N SER A 178 16.68 13.76 19.04
CA SER A 178 15.61 13.25 18.19
C SER A 178 14.48 12.62 19.02
N PRO A 179 13.23 13.05 18.85
CA PRO A 179 12.08 12.38 19.48
C PRO A 179 11.70 11.06 18.81
N VAL A 180 12.12 10.84 17.57
CA VAL A 180 11.77 9.68 16.73
C VAL A 180 13.00 9.10 16.06
N SER A 181 12.93 7.82 15.70
CA SER A 181 13.92 7.22 14.81
C SER A 181 13.56 7.54 13.36
N GLY A 182 14.56 7.90 12.54
CA GLY A 182 14.30 8.28 11.16
C GLY A 182 15.54 8.82 10.45
N ARG A 183 15.32 9.45 9.32
CA ARG A 183 16.38 10.07 8.50
C ARG A 183 16.32 11.59 8.63
N VAL A 184 17.48 12.19 8.84
CA VAL A 184 17.65 13.65 8.93
C VAL A 184 17.45 14.27 7.54
N GLY A 185 16.59 15.28 7.45
CA GLY A 185 16.36 16.05 6.23
C GLY A 185 17.45 17.10 5.97
N ILE A 186 17.16 18.00 5.04
CA ILE A 186 18.04 19.14 4.72
C ILE A 186 17.99 20.10 5.90
N ARG A 187 19.17 20.62 6.29
CA ARG A 187 19.30 21.60 7.36
C ARG A 187 18.96 23.01 6.86
N SER A 188 18.35 23.78 7.73
CA SER A 188 17.98 25.18 7.47
C SER A 188 18.87 26.17 8.19
N VAL A 189 19.82 25.68 9.01
CA VAL A 189 20.64 26.51 9.92
C VAL A 189 22.08 25.98 9.95
N ASP A 190 23.02 26.87 10.28
CA ASP A 190 24.44 26.57 10.44
C ASP A 190 24.90 26.79 11.86
N GLU A 191 26.02 26.18 12.23
CA GLU A 191 26.73 26.46 13.48
C GLU A 191 27.07 27.94 13.60
N GLY A 192 26.86 28.51 14.77
CA GLY A 192 27.00 29.95 15.03
C GLY A 192 25.71 30.75 14.88
N ASN A 193 24.67 30.22 14.29
CA ASN A 193 23.38 30.92 14.18
C ASN A 193 22.71 31.02 15.55
N PHE A 194 22.06 32.16 15.77
CA PHE A 194 21.19 32.34 16.93
C PHE A 194 19.80 31.79 16.63
N LEU A 195 19.36 30.81 17.40
CA LEU A 195 18.06 30.14 17.27
C LEU A 195 17.09 30.71 18.31
N ARG A 196 15.84 30.92 17.88
CA ARG A 196 14.74 31.33 18.77
C ARG A 196 13.65 30.26 18.82
N MET A 197 13.05 30.10 19.96
CA MET A 197 11.90 29.22 20.17
C MET A 197 10.71 29.64 19.28
N SER A 198 10.59 30.92 18.93
CA SER A 198 9.55 31.48 18.06
C SER A 198 9.79 31.22 16.57
N ASP A 199 10.96 30.71 16.18
CA ASP A 199 11.27 30.49 14.76
C ASP A 199 10.34 29.40 14.19
N THR A 200 9.63 29.74 13.12
CA THR A 200 8.71 28.81 12.45
C THR A 200 9.46 27.74 11.67
N GLN A 201 10.64 28.06 11.17
CA GLN A 201 11.52 27.17 10.46
C GLN A 201 12.42 26.45 11.48
N GLY A 202 12.30 25.14 11.58
CA GLY A 202 13.17 24.34 12.46
C GLY A 202 14.60 24.19 11.94
N LEU A 203 15.44 23.46 12.67
CA LEU A 203 16.80 23.15 12.25
C LEU A 203 16.81 22.26 11.00
N PHE A 204 16.04 21.20 11.04
CA PHE A 204 15.80 20.20 9.99
C PHE A 204 14.61 19.31 10.41
N SER A 205 14.13 18.47 9.50
CA SER A 205 13.16 17.43 9.83
C SER A 205 13.83 16.09 10.11
N VAL A 206 13.22 15.27 10.96
CA VAL A 206 13.53 13.85 11.09
C VAL A 206 12.30 13.07 10.66
N THR A 207 12.45 12.28 9.59
CA THR A 207 11.35 11.56 8.94
C THR A 207 11.56 10.07 9.09
N GLN A 208 10.59 9.38 9.63
CA GLN A 208 10.58 7.92 9.70
C GLN A 208 10.34 7.34 8.31
N LEU A 209 11.23 6.48 7.83
CA LEU A 209 11.11 5.82 6.54
C LEU A 209 10.73 4.33 6.64
N ASP A 210 10.86 3.73 7.84
CA ASP A 210 10.52 2.34 8.10
C ASP A 210 10.00 2.19 9.54
N PRO A 211 8.79 1.63 9.74
CA PRO A 211 7.76 1.39 8.71
C PRO A 211 7.24 2.69 8.08
N ILE A 212 6.60 2.58 6.90
CA ILE A 212 6.04 3.70 6.15
C ILE A 212 4.57 3.42 5.83
N ALA A 213 3.79 4.45 5.54
CA ALA A 213 2.39 4.29 5.18
C ALA A 213 2.09 4.78 3.77
N VAL A 214 1.04 4.25 3.17
CA VAL A 214 0.44 4.80 1.95
C VAL A 214 -1.01 5.15 2.24
N GLU A 215 -1.36 6.40 2.03
CA GLU A 215 -2.74 6.87 2.05
C GLU A 215 -3.29 6.84 0.63
N PHE A 216 -4.46 6.25 0.44
CA PHE A 216 -5.10 6.12 -0.87
C PHE A 216 -6.60 6.31 -0.75
N SER A 217 -7.23 6.63 -1.89
CA SER A 217 -8.67 6.86 -1.96
C SER A 217 -9.36 5.80 -2.79
N LEU A 218 -10.50 5.31 -2.29
CA LEU A 218 -11.35 4.35 -2.96
C LEU A 218 -12.81 4.85 -3.01
N PRO A 219 -13.63 4.39 -3.99
CA PRO A 219 -15.04 4.72 -4.03
C PRO A 219 -15.76 4.28 -2.75
N GLN A 220 -16.71 5.10 -2.27
CA GLN A 220 -17.47 4.83 -1.03
C GLN A 220 -18.20 3.47 -1.02
N GLN A 221 -18.55 2.94 -2.20
CA GLN A 221 -19.19 1.64 -2.35
C GLN A 221 -18.34 0.48 -1.81
N MET A 222 -17.01 0.69 -1.72
CA MET A 222 -16.08 -0.30 -1.16
C MET A 222 -16.05 -0.33 0.37
N LEU A 223 -16.73 0.60 1.05
CA LEU A 223 -16.71 0.70 2.51
C LEU A 223 -17.11 -0.61 3.21
N PRO A 224 -18.21 -1.31 2.85
CA PRO A 224 -18.58 -2.57 3.52
C PRO A 224 -17.51 -3.65 3.35
N THR A 225 -16.91 -3.74 2.15
CA THR A 225 -15.81 -4.70 1.86
C THR A 225 -14.60 -4.42 2.71
N LEU A 226 -14.14 -3.16 2.76
CA LEU A 226 -12.97 -2.78 3.53
C LEU A 226 -13.18 -2.95 5.04
N GLN A 227 -14.39 -2.65 5.55
CA GLN A 227 -14.74 -2.90 6.95
C GLN A 227 -14.66 -4.40 7.28
N GLY A 228 -15.12 -5.26 6.37
CA GLY A 228 -14.96 -6.70 6.50
C GLY A 228 -13.49 -7.14 6.53
N LEU A 229 -12.64 -6.53 5.71
CA LEU A 229 -11.21 -6.84 5.64
C LEU A 229 -10.45 -6.41 6.91
N ILE A 230 -10.77 -5.24 7.49
CA ILE A 230 -10.16 -4.79 8.75
C ILE A 230 -10.63 -5.64 9.94
N ALA A 231 -11.89 -6.07 9.93
CA ALA A 231 -12.42 -6.93 11.00
C ALA A 231 -11.94 -8.39 10.90
N ALA A 232 -11.34 -8.77 9.77
CA ALA A 232 -10.83 -10.13 9.56
C ALA A 232 -9.62 -10.42 10.49
N PRO A 233 -9.46 -11.67 10.96
CA PRO A 233 -8.32 -12.05 11.81
C PRO A 233 -6.97 -11.89 11.13
N THR A 234 -6.93 -11.97 9.80
CA THR A 234 -5.73 -11.75 8.99
C THR A 234 -5.89 -10.43 8.25
N PRO A 235 -4.97 -9.46 8.45
CA PRO A 235 -5.00 -8.20 7.72
C PRO A 235 -4.97 -8.43 6.21
N ALA A 236 -5.74 -7.63 5.46
CA ALA A 236 -5.72 -7.71 4.01
C ALA A 236 -4.38 -7.25 3.45
N SER A 237 -3.81 -8.03 2.54
CA SER A 237 -2.59 -7.66 1.80
C SER A 237 -2.86 -6.49 0.87
N VAL A 238 -1.89 -5.59 0.84
CA VAL A 238 -1.91 -4.38 0.02
C VAL A 238 -0.56 -4.24 -0.66
N ASP A 239 -0.56 -4.23 -1.98
CA ASP A 239 0.65 -4.11 -2.77
C ASP A 239 0.79 -2.69 -3.31
N ALA A 240 2.01 -2.15 -3.28
CA ALA A 240 2.33 -0.83 -3.83
C ALA A 240 3.21 -0.96 -5.07
N TYR A 241 2.77 -0.34 -6.18
CA TYR A 241 3.45 -0.37 -7.47
C TYR A 241 3.84 1.03 -7.93
N LEU A 242 5.01 1.13 -8.59
CA LEU A 242 5.42 2.33 -9.29
C LEU A 242 5.08 2.20 -10.78
N GLY A 243 4.37 3.20 -11.34
CA GLY A 243 4.07 3.26 -12.78
C GLY A 243 3.02 2.27 -13.27
N ALA A 244 2.30 1.57 -12.39
CA ALA A 244 1.19 0.72 -12.78
C ALA A 244 0.05 1.58 -13.32
N ASN A 245 -0.37 1.34 -14.56
CA ASN A 245 -1.60 1.87 -15.10
C ASN A 245 -2.76 0.97 -14.67
N THR A 246 -3.95 1.55 -14.52
CA THR A 246 -5.18 0.81 -14.19
C THR A 246 -5.56 -0.23 -15.26
N ASP A 247 -4.95 -0.17 -16.44
CA ASP A 247 -5.31 -0.96 -17.63
C ASP A 247 -4.44 -2.22 -17.83
N GLY A 248 -3.82 -2.75 -16.77
CA GLY A 248 -3.15 -4.06 -16.84
C GLY A 248 -1.63 -4.07 -16.91
N ASP A 249 -0.98 -2.90 -16.99
CA ASP A 249 0.46 -2.84 -16.77
C ASP A 249 0.74 -3.00 -15.27
N THR A 250 1.42 -4.07 -14.91
CA THR A 250 1.68 -4.44 -13.51
C THR A 250 2.70 -3.55 -12.82
N GLY A 251 3.33 -2.59 -13.51
CA GLY A 251 4.32 -1.69 -12.92
C GLY A 251 5.41 -2.42 -12.11
N HIS A 252 6.28 -1.67 -11.47
CA HIS A 252 7.32 -2.24 -10.61
C HIS A 252 6.83 -2.33 -9.15
N LEU A 253 6.79 -3.54 -8.57
CA LEU A 253 6.43 -3.75 -7.16
C LEU A 253 7.46 -3.09 -6.24
N LEU A 254 7.01 -2.13 -5.43
CA LEU A 254 7.84 -1.43 -4.45
C LEU A 254 7.83 -2.12 -3.09
N GLY A 255 6.70 -2.70 -2.71
CA GLY A 255 6.56 -3.40 -1.44
C GLY A 255 5.16 -3.96 -1.21
N GLU A 256 5.09 -4.88 -0.27
CA GLU A 256 3.86 -5.46 0.24
C GLU A 256 3.60 -4.94 1.65
N GLY A 257 2.36 -4.64 1.95
CA GLY A 257 1.91 -4.11 3.21
C GLY A 257 0.56 -4.68 3.61
N HIS A 258 -0.05 -4.07 4.59
CA HIS A 258 -1.37 -4.46 5.09
C HIS A 258 -2.26 -3.25 5.35
N LEU A 259 -3.55 -3.42 5.15
CA LEU A 259 -4.56 -2.39 5.44
C LEU A 259 -4.59 -2.14 6.95
N SER A 260 -4.29 -0.89 7.38
CA SER A 260 -4.21 -0.52 8.79
C SER A 260 -5.38 0.33 9.26
N LEU A 261 -5.92 1.18 8.39
CA LEU A 261 -6.95 2.14 8.78
C LEU A 261 -7.89 2.47 7.63
N ILE A 262 -9.15 2.67 7.95
CA ILE A 262 -10.14 3.35 7.10
C ILE A 262 -10.51 4.64 7.80
N ASP A 263 -10.51 5.77 7.08
CA ASP A 263 -10.94 7.05 7.61
C ASP A 263 -12.41 6.99 8.06
N ASN A 264 -12.74 7.73 9.09
CA ASN A 264 -14.09 7.81 9.64
C ASN A 264 -15.00 8.76 8.84
N GLN A 265 -14.50 9.39 7.78
CA GLN A 265 -15.22 10.34 6.94
C GLN A 265 -15.12 9.97 5.47
N ILE A 266 -16.22 10.18 4.75
CA ILE A 266 -16.29 10.10 3.30
C ILE A 266 -16.21 11.53 2.76
N SER A 267 -15.37 11.76 1.77
CA SER A 267 -15.31 13.04 1.07
C SER A 267 -16.62 13.26 0.30
N SER A 268 -17.42 14.23 0.72
CA SER A 268 -18.69 14.57 0.06
C SER A 268 -18.48 15.15 -1.34
N THR A 269 -17.29 15.70 -1.62
CA THR A 269 -16.95 16.31 -2.91
C THR A 269 -16.67 15.26 -3.99
N THR A 270 -16.01 14.16 -3.61
CA THR A 270 -15.56 13.13 -4.57
C THR A 270 -16.29 11.80 -4.41
N GLY A 271 -17.07 11.60 -3.33
CA GLY A 271 -17.71 10.33 -3.02
C GLY A 271 -16.69 9.21 -2.73
N THR A 272 -15.49 9.57 -2.25
CA THR A 272 -14.42 8.63 -1.94
C THR A 272 -14.18 8.55 -0.44
N LEU A 273 -13.73 7.40 0.01
CA LEU A 273 -13.21 7.18 1.35
C LEU A 273 -11.68 7.07 1.28
N ARG A 274 -11.01 7.55 2.32
CA ARG A 274 -9.57 7.41 2.47
C ARG A 274 -9.27 6.18 3.30
N ALA A 275 -8.22 5.47 2.91
CA ALA A 275 -7.70 4.35 3.66
C ALA A 275 -6.18 4.45 3.74
N LYS A 276 -5.61 3.76 4.71
CA LYS A 276 -4.16 3.74 4.94
C LYS A 276 -3.70 2.30 5.06
N ALA A 277 -2.59 2.00 4.41
CA ALA A 277 -1.88 0.73 4.56
C ALA A 277 -0.47 0.98 5.07
N GLU A 278 0.04 0.08 5.88
CA GLU A 278 1.39 0.13 6.43
C GLU A 278 2.29 -0.88 5.72
N PHE A 279 3.52 -0.44 5.45
CA PHE A 279 4.52 -1.19 4.70
C PHE A 279 5.82 -1.24 5.49
N ASN A 280 6.45 -2.40 5.55
CA ASN A 280 7.85 -2.50 5.94
C ASN A 280 8.71 -2.00 4.78
N ASN A 281 9.65 -1.09 5.05
CA ASN A 281 10.43 -0.42 4.01
C ASN A 281 11.95 -0.43 4.31
N PRO A 282 12.55 -1.57 4.67
CA PRO A 282 13.96 -1.63 5.04
C PRO A 282 14.88 -1.26 3.88
N ALA A 283 14.47 -1.54 2.65
CA ALA A 283 15.21 -1.17 1.42
C ALA A 283 14.97 0.27 0.97
N GLN A 284 14.13 1.05 1.69
CA GLN A 284 13.79 2.44 1.40
C GLN A 284 13.33 2.66 -0.06
N LYS A 285 12.56 1.73 -0.62
CA LYS A 285 11.98 1.84 -1.97
C LYS A 285 10.80 2.81 -2.01
N LEU A 286 10.06 2.93 -0.91
CA LEU A 286 8.96 3.87 -0.75
C LEU A 286 9.47 5.16 -0.11
N TRP A 287 9.16 6.31 -0.73
CA TRP A 287 9.58 7.61 -0.24
C TRP A 287 8.37 8.51 0.04
N PRO A 288 8.37 9.27 1.15
CA PRO A 288 7.30 10.22 1.45
C PRO A 288 7.06 11.21 0.30
N GLY A 289 5.79 11.41 -0.06
CA GLY A 289 5.37 12.24 -1.18
C GLY A 289 5.34 11.52 -2.53
N GLN A 290 5.82 10.29 -2.63
CA GLN A 290 5.76 9.50 -3.86
C GLN A 290 4.32 9.06 -4.14
N LEU A 291 3.89 9.17 -5.40
CA LEU A 291 2.64 8.60 -5.86
C LEU A 291 2.85 7.15 -6.28
N VAL A 292 1.95 6.29 -5.83
CA VAL A 292 1.98 4.84 -6.08
C VAL A 292 0.59 4.33 -6.44
N THR A 293 0.53 3.26 -7.22
CA THR A 293 -0.70 2.51 -7.44
C THR A 293 -0.79 1.40 -6.40
N ILE A 294 -1.90 1.36 -5.68
CA ILE A 294 -2.20 0.35 -4.67
C ILE A 294 -3.10 -0.70 -5.27
N LYS A 295 -2.81 -1.97 -5.02
CA LYS A 295 -3.71 -3.11 -5.26
C LYS A 295 -4.03 -3.77 -3.94
N ILE A 296 -5.32 -3.90 -3.62
CA ILE A 296 -5.82 -4.54 -2.41
C ILE A 296 -6.53 -5.80 -2.80
N GLN A 297 -6.17 -6.93 -2.21
CA GLN A 297 -6.92 -8.16 -2.35
C GLN A 297 -8.21 -8.06 -1.52
N THR A 298 -9.37 -8.02 -2.22
CA THR A 298 -10.69 -7.86 -1.58
C THR A 298 -11.42 -9.17 -1.36
N ALA A 299 -11.13 -10.18 -2.16
CA ALA A 299 -11.72 -11.51 -2.05
C ALA A 299 -10.82 -12.56 -2.70
N LEU A 300 -11.05 -13.83 -2.38
CA LEU A 300 -10.50 -14.99 -3.06
C LEU A 300 -11.66 -15.86 -3.52
N ASP A 301 -11.94 -15.83 -4.81
CA ASP A 301 -12.96 -16.72 -5.41
C ASP A 301 -12.37 -18.11 -5.59
N LYS A 302 -12.81 -19.05 -4.76
CA LYS A 302 -12.30 -20.43 -4.79
C LYS A 302 -13.00 -21.28 -5.83
N HIS A 303 -12.21 -22.13 -6.51
CA HIS A 303 -12.72 -23.14 -7.46
C HIS A 303 -13.60 -22.55 -8.59
N VAL A 304 -13.21 -21.38 -9.11
CA VAL A 304 -13.92 -20.74 -10.22
C VAL A 304 -13.38 -21.17 -11.57
N LEU A 305 -14.27 -21.16 -12.58
CA LEU A 305 -13.92 -21.50 -13.94
C LEU A 305 -13.33 -20.29 -14.65
N VAL A 306 -12.14 -20.45 -15.20
CA VAL A 306 -11.34 -19.37 -15.77
C VAL A 306 -11.02 -19.65 -17.21
N VAL A 307 -11.08 -18.59 -18.02
CA VAL A 307 -10.69 -18.60 -19.44
C VAL A 307 -9.97 -17.30 -19.78
N PRO A 308 -9.11 -17.27 -20.81
CA PRO A 308 -8.57 -16.03 -21.34
C PRO A 308 -9.66 -15.08 -21.84
N PRO A 309 -9.46 -13.74 -21.76
CA PRO A 309 -10.46 -12.76 -22.22
C PRO A 309 -10.87 -12.93 -23.68
N THR A 310 -9.98 -13.43 -24.54
CA THR A 310 -10.20 -13.66 -25.97
C THR A 310 -11.30 -14.69 -26.25
N VAL A 311 -11.59 -15.60 -25.32
CA VAL A 311 -12.60 -16.67 -25.48
C VAL A 311 -14.02 -16.14 -25.44
N VAL A 312 -14.27 -15.12 -24.63
CA VAL A 312 -15.62 -14.60 -24.39
C VAL A 312 -16.00 -13.62 -25.48
N GLN A 313 -17.13 -13.92 -26.13
CA GLN A 313 -17.70 -13.07 -27.18
C GLN A 313 -18.89 -12.29 -26.63
N ARG A 314 -19.04 -11.03 -27.08
CA ARG A 314 -20.17 -10.19 -26.73
C ARG A 314 -21.28 -10.32 -27.78
N GLY A 315 -22.43 -10.84 -27.40
CA GLY A 315 -23.65 -10.86 -28.19
C GLY A 315 -24.47 -9.57 -28.02
N LEU A 316 -25.68 -9.57 -28.59
CA LEU A 316 -26.61 -8.43 -28.47
C LEU A 316 -27.06 -8.21 -27.01
N ASP A 317 -27.49 -9.30 -26.34
CA ASP A 317 -28.06 -9.22 -24.99
C ASP A 317 -27.25 -9.98 -23.94
N SER A 318 -26.24 -10.78 -24.33
CA SER A 318 -25.49 -11.64 -23.43
C SER A 318 -24.10 -11.96 -23.96
N HIS A 319 -23.25 -12.48 -23.08
CA HIS A 319 -21.96 -13.04 -23.48
C HIS A 319 -22.13 -14.52 -23.82
N PHE A 320 -21.30 -15.00 -24.76
CA PHE A 320 -21.28 -16.38 -25.16
C PHE A 320 -19.86 -16.85 -25.50
N VAL A 321 -19.68 -18.15 -25.54
CA VAL A 321 -18.43 -18.79 -25.97
C VAL A 321 -18.73 -19.85 -27.04
N TYR A 322 -17.76 -20.18 -27.87
CA TYR A 322 -17.83 -21.31 -28.79
C TYR A 322 -17.16 -22.52 -28.13
N ARG A 323 -17.97 -23.54 -27.80
CA ARG A 323 -17.49 -24.84 -27.30
C ARG A 323 -17.27 -25.77 -28.49
N VAL A 324 -16.15 -26.45 -28.50
CA VAL A 324 -15.87 -27.49 -29.51
C VAL A 324 -16.42 -28.82 -29.02
N ASN A 325 -17.39 -29.36 -29.75
CA ASN A 325 -17.96 -30.67 -29.50
C ASN A 325 -17.71 -31.59 -30.73
N GLY A 326 -16.68 -32.44 -30.62
CA GLY A 326 -16.14 -33.19 -31.74
C GLY A 326 -15.50 -32.27 -32.78
N ASP A 327 -16.14 -32.19 -34.00
CA ASP A 327 -15.71 -31.33 -35.11
C ASP A 327 -16.59 -30.10 -35.34
N LYS A 328 -17.47 -29.75 -34.38
CA LYS A 328 -18.44 -28.67 -34.52
C LYS A 328 -18.32 -27.65 -33.38
N ALA A 329 -18.52 -26.37 -33.76
CA ALA A 329 -18.63 -25.29 -32.80
C ALA A 329 -20.09 -25.11 -32.32
N GLU A 330 -20.28 -25.17 -31.00
CA GLU A 330 -21.56 -24.94 -30.32
C GLU A 330 -21.51 -23.61 -29.60
N VAL A 331 -22.56 -22.79 -29.72
CA VAL A 331 -22.69 -21.52 -28.99
C VAL A 331 -23.25 -21.81 -27.61
N VAL A 332 -22.49 -21.47 -26.58
CA VAL A 332 -22.90 -21.64 -25.18
C VAL A 332 -23.00 -20.25 -24.53
N PRO A 333 -24.18 -19.85 -24.03
CA PRO A 333 -24.34 -18.61 -23.31
C PRO A 333 -23.62 -18.70 -21.98
N VAL A 334 -22.88 -17.63 -21.61
CA VAL A 334 -22.12 -17.57 -20.37
C VAL A 334 -22.39 -16.27 -19.63
N GLN A 335 -22.23 -16.32 -18.31
CA GLN A 335 -22.25 -15.14 -17.46
C GLN A 335 -20.81 -14.84 -17.03
N VAL A 336 -20.33 -13.62 -17.32
CA VAL A 336 -19.03 -13.15 -16.84
C VAL A 336 -19.24 -12.59 -15.43
N ALA A 337 -18.66 -13.27 -14.44
CA ALA A 337 -18.73 -12.86 -13.04
C ALA A 337 -17.62 -11.88 -12.65
N TYR A 338 -16.46 -12.00 -13.30
CA TYR A 338 -15.30 -11.12 -13.14
C TYR A 338 -14.48 -11.10 -14.42
N GLN A 339 -13.90 -9.96 -14.73
CA GLN A 339 -13.04 -9.77 -15.90
C GLN A 339 -11.82 -8.97 -15.48
N ASP A 340 -10.65 -9.48 -15.88
CA ASP A 340 -9.36 -8.81 -15.75
C ASP A 340 -8.64 -8.83 -17.11
N SER A 341 -7.47 -8.20 -17.19
CA SER A 341 -6.62 -8.19 -18.40
C SER A 341 -6.14 -9.58 -18.83
N GLU A 342 -5.99 -10.50 -17.88
CA GLU A 342 -5.44 -11.84 -18.12
C GLU A 342 -6.50 -12.94 -18.14
N ILE A 343 -7.57 -12.79 -17.35
CA ILE A 343 -8.55 -13.86 -17.14
C ILE A 343 -9.99 -13.33 -17.05
N ASN A 344 -10.94 -14.16 -17.46
CA ASN A 344 -12.36 -14.02 -17.20
C ASN A 344 -12.86 -15.17 -16.32
N ILE A 345 -13.58 -14.86 -15.25
CA ILE A 345 -14.35 -15.84 -14.49
C ILE A 345 -15.73 -15.98 -15.15
N ILE A 346 -16.05 -17.17 -15.63
CA ILE A 346 -17.30 -17.43 -16.33
C ILE A 346 -18.14 -18.51 -15.64
N LYS A 347 -19.46 -18.43 -15.83
CA LYS A 347 -20.42 -19.45 -15.43
C LYS A 347 -21.18 -19.91 -16.67
N GLY A 348 -21.58 -21.19 -16.73
CA GLY A 348 -22.32 -21.76 -17.85
C GLY A 348 -21.55 -22.81 -18.65
N VAL A 349 -20.30 -23.08 -18.29
CA VAL A 349 -19.45 -24.14 -18.86
C VAL A 349 -18.95 -25.06 -17.74
N GLN A 350 -18.27 -26.15 -18.10
CA GLN A 350 -17.69 -27.11 -17.16
C GLN A 350 -16.15 -27.09 -17.25
N ALA A 351 -15.49 -27.49 -16.16
CA ALA A 351 -14.05 -27.69 -16.18
C ALA A 351 -13.67 -28.76 -17.20
N GLY A 352 -12.66 -28.49 -18.04
CA GLY A 352 -12.26 -29.37 -19.14
C GLY A 352 -12.99 -29.14 -20.48
N ASP A 353 -14.05 -28.30 -20.50
CA ASP A 353 -14.63 -27.90 -21.81
C ASP A 353 -13.56 -27.22 -22.66
N VAL A 354 -13.59 -27.55 -23.96
CA VAL A 354 -12.66 -27.00 -24.97
C VAL A 354 -13.36 -25.84 -25.67
N LEU A 355 -12.84 -24.64 -25.49
CA LEU A 355 -13.41 -23.39 -25.99
C LEU A 355 -12.50 -22.77 -27.07
N VAL A 356 -13.10 -22.11 -28.05
CA VAL A 356 -12.36 -21.42 -29.10
C VAL A 356 -11.77 -20.13 -28.58
N SER A 357 -10.45 -19.95 -28.69
CA SER A 357 -9.72 -18.75 -28.30
C SER A 357 -9.36 -17.84 -29.48
N ASP A 358 -9.33 -18.38 -30.72
CA ASP A 358 -9.05 -17.61 -31.93
C ASP A 358 -9.77 -18.24 -33.14
N GLY A 359 -10.12 -17.43 -34.15
CA GLY A 359 -10.88 -17.84 -35.32
C GLY A 359 -12.40 -17.68 -35.21
N GLN A 360 -12.90 -17.18 -34.05
CA GLN A 360 -14.33 -17.07 -33.74
C GLN A 360 -15.10 -16.13 -34.68
N SER A 361 -14.46 -15.12 -35.29
CA SER A 361 -15.11 -14.18 -36.19
C SER A 361 -15.72 -14.82 -37.45
N ARG A 362 -15.27 -16.01 -37.79
CA ARG A 362 -15.75 -16.79 -38.95
C ARG A 362 -16.75 -17.89 -38.57
N LEU A 363 -16.95 -18.11 -37.26
CA LEU A 363 -17.78 -19.18 -36.76
C LEU A 363 -19.26 -18.79 -36.72
N LYS A 364 -20.09 -19.76 -37.00
CA LYS A 364 -21.53 -19.75 -36.74
C LYS A 364 -21.90 -21.01 -35.94
N ALA A 365 -23.05 -20.99 -35.28
CA ALA A 365 -23.54 -22.16 -34.57
C ALA A 365 -23.59 -23.39 -35.49
N GLY A 366 -22.98 -24.48 -35.09
CA GLY A 366 -22.91 -25.72 -35.83
C GLY A 366 -21.84 -25.75 -36.96
N ALA A 367 -20.98 -24.72 -37.09
CA ALA A 367 -19.89 -24.71 -38.09
C ALA A 367 -18.89 -25.84 -37.81
N GLN A 368 -18.41 -26.48 -38.88
CA GLN A 368 -17.29 -27.43 -38.76
C GLN A 368 -15.99 -26.70 -38.47
N VAL A 369 -15.25 -27.20 -37.49
CA VAL A 369 -13.98 -26.62 -37.04
C VAL A 369 -12.85 -27.63 -37.17
N GLU A 370 -11.68 -27.12 -37.49
CA GLU A 370 -10.42 -27.84 -37.46
C GLU A 370 -9.53 -27.25 -36.37
N VAL A 371 -9.31 -28.03 -35.31
CA VAL A 371 -8.48 -27.59 -34.19
C VAL A 371 -7.03 -27.61 -34.63
N LEU A 372 -6.40 -26.43 -34.65
CA LEU A 372 -4.98 -26.30 -34.90
C LEU A 372 -4.22 -26.86 -33.68
N LYS A 373 -3.38 -27.88 -33.94
CA LYS A 373 -2.53 -28.50 -32.92
C LYS A 373 -1.37 -27.55 -32.54
N GLU A 374 -1.62 -26.54 -31.78
CA GLU A 374 -0.59 -25.91 -30.95
C GLU A 374 -0.64 -26.49 -29.54
N PRO A 375 0.51 -26.64 -28.84
CA PRO A 375 0.49 -27.07 -27.44
C PRO A 375 -0.41 -26.11 -26.62
N PRO A 376 -1.22 -26.62 -25.69
CA PRO A 376 -2.10 -25.78 -24.88
C PRO A 376 -1.26 -24.70 -24.19
N GLN A 377 -1.60 -23.43 -24.41
CA GLN A 377 -1.05 -22.35 -23.61
C GLN A 377 -1.59 -22.55 -22.18
N VAL A 378 -0.77 -23.11 -21.33
CA VAL A 378 -1.02 -23.14 -19.88
C VAL A 378 -0.87 -21.70 -19.42
N ILE A 379 -1.95 -21.11 -18.90
CA ILE A 379 -1.90 -19.83 -18.22
C ILE A 379 -0.99 -20.02 -17.02
N GLN A 380 0.26 -19.58 -17.13
CA GLN A 380 1.16 -19.50 -15.99
C GLN A 380 0.72 -18.27 -15.18
N THR A 381 -0.13 -18.51 -14.18
CA THR A 381 -0.20 -17.57 -13.04
C THR A 381 1.20 -17.46 -12.48
N ALA A 382 1.69 -16.24 -12.33
CA ALA A 382 2.93 -15.97 -11.62
C ALA A 382 2.84 -16.59 -10.23
N ASP A 383 3.43 -17.76 -10.08
CA ASP A 383 3.63 -18.43 -8.80
C ASP A 383 4.44 -17.45 -7.94
N ALA A 384 3.84 -16.96 -6.88
CA ALA A 384 4.51 -16.28 -5.80
C ALA A 384 5.40 -17.33 -5.11
N THR A 385 6.51 -17.68 -5.76
CA THR A 385 7.55 -18.51 -5.15
C THR A 385 8.29 -17.64 -4.15
N VAL A 386 7.82 -17.67 -2.92
CA VAL A 386 8.63 -17.36 -1.74
C VAL A 386 9.79 -18.33 -1.75
N GLN A 387 10.98 -17.90 -2.17
CA GLN A 387 12.23 -18.57 -1.86
C GLN A 387 12.76 -18.04 -0.52
N PRO A 388 13.34 -18.92 0.34
CA PRO A 388 13.70 -18.68 1.72
C PRO A 388 14.80 -17.64 1.95
#